data_63701a539112dbd0957b8b7a7ddfc666
#
_entry.id   63701a539112dbd0957b8b7a7ddfc666
#
_cell.length_a   1.000
_cell.length_b   1.000
_cell.length_c   1.000
_cell.angle_alpha   90.00
_cell.angle_beta   90.00
_cell.angle_gamma   90.00
#
_symmetry.space_group_name_H-M   'P 1'
#
loop_
_entity.id
_entity.type
_entity.pdbx_description
1 polymer ?
#
loop_
_entity_poly.entity_id
_entity_poly.type
_entity_poly.pdbx_seq_one_letter_code
_entity_poly.pdbx_strand_id
1 'polypeptide(L)'
;MRVIDAHTHIFPDKIADKATIATAEYFDMPEPPNHHGKVQELLDVLAEAGIEYAMVFSAATSEHQVEHINRYIFKEAQAHPQFIPCGTMHADYAANQDFKAELAWMRQNGLHGLKIHPEFQHFVLDDERMFPVYEEMEKNDMFLISHTGDPRVNVSGPERMYRVATAFPRLRCIATHLGNWGDWDMGKIRPITELPNIYVDISSSFSYVEDKGPLMDILHAYDPKHIFFGSDYPIWCPKKELEKTLRLGIEPGLLEDILFHNFAAFYHYRAL
;
A
#
# COMPACT_ATOMS: atom_id res chain seq x y z
N MET A 1 -13.93 -16.50 -8.85
CA MET A 1 -13.82 -15.09 -8.43
C MET A 1 -12.39 -14.67 -8.66
N ARG A 2 -12.14 -13.56 -9.35
CA ARG A 2 -10.82 -13.02 -9.58
C ARG A 2 -10.36 -12.20 -8.37
N VAL A 3 -9.06 -12.19 -8.05
CA VAL A 3 -8.53 -11.47 -6.90
C VAL A 3 -7.20 -10.82 -7.25
N ILE A 4 -7.02 -9.56 -6.85
CA ILE A 4 -5.75 -8.83 -6.82
C ILE A 4 -5.47 -8.46 -5.37
N ASP A 5 -4.28 -8.79 -4.88
CA ASP A 5 -3.79 -8.30 -3.59
C ASP A 5 -3.03 -6.98 -3.79
N ALA A 6 -3.64 -5.87 -3.41
CA ALA A 6 -3.10 -4.53 -3.62
C ALA A 6 -2.08 -4.10 -2.54
N HIS A 7 -1.70 -4.99 -1.61
CA HIS A 7 -0.78 -4.63 -0.52
C HIS A 7 0.08 -5.81 -0.08
N THR A 8 1.26 -5.94 -0.70
CA THR A 8 2.24 -6.97 -0.32
C THR A 8 3.66 -6.42 -0.29
N HIS A 9 4.42 -6.76 0.75
CA HIS A 9 5.83 -6.41 0.89
C HIS A 9 6.72 -7.60 0.56
N ILE A 10 7.73 -7.38 -0.30
CA ILE A 10 8.75 -8.39 -0.59
C ILE A 10 10.15 -7.85 -0.33
N PHE A 11 11.03 -8.71 0.15
CA PHE A 11 12.40 -8.37 0.48
C PHE A 11 13.37 -9.39 -0.13
N PRO A 12 14.62 -8.99 -0.45
CA PRO A 12 15.67 -9.95 -0.75
C PRO A 12 15.86 -10.96 0.39
N ASP A 13 16.00 -12.25 0.08
CA ASP A 13 16.06 -13.35 1.06
C ASP A 13 17.01 -13.09 2.24
N LYS A 14 18.13 -12.41 1.96
CA LYS A 14 19.15 -12.12 2.99
C LYS A 14 18.66 -11.21 4.13
N ILE A 15 17.64 -10.41 3.87
CA ILE A 15 17.12 -9.42 4.84
C ILE A 15 15.66 -9.66 5.19
N ALA A 16 14.98 -10.54 4.46
CA ALA A 16 13.53 -10.75 4.55
C ALA A 16 13.08 -11.06 5.99
N ASP A 17 13.67 -12.08 6.62
CA ASP A 17 13.35 -12.44 8.02
C ASP A 17 13.54 -11.26 8.97
N LYS A 18 14.67 -10.56 8.87
CA LYS A 18 14.98 -9.41 9.75
C LYS A 18 14.01 -8.24 9.53
N ALA A 19 13.70 -7.92 8.28
CA ALA A 19 12.78 -6.83 7.96
C ALA A 19 11.37 -7.12 8.49
N THR A 20 10.89 -8.34 8.29
CA THR A 20 9.57 -8.77 8.76
C THR A 20 9.46 -8.75 10.29
N ILE A 21 10.46 -9.30 10.99
CA ILE A 21 10.49 -9.29 12.47
C ILE A 21 10.53 -7.85 12.97
N ALA A 22 11.40 -7.00 12.43
CA ALA A 22 11.49 -5.60 12.84
C ALA A 22 10.18 -4.82 12.65
N THR A 23 9.41 -5.13 11.59
CA THR A 23 8.08 -4.55 11.38
C THR A 23 7.11 -5.01 12.46
N ALA A 24 7.06 -6.31 12.76
CA ALA A 24 6.18 -6.86 13.79
C ALA A 24 6.51 -6.31 15.18
N GLU A 25 7.80 -6.21 15.53
CA GLU A 25 8.26 -5.63 16.79
C GLU A 25 7.90 -4.14 16.91
N TYR A 26 8.07 -3.36 15.82
CA TYR A 26 7.69 -1.94 15.81
C TYR A 26 6.21 -1.73 16.11
N PHE A 27 5.34 -2.56 15.56
CA PHE A 27 3.89 -2.46 15.74
C PHE A 27 3.35 -3.24 16.96
N ASP A 28 4.23 -3.77 17.82
CA ASP A 28 3.86 -4.56 19.00
C ASP A 28 2.84 -5.67 18.65
N MET A 29 3.11 -6.39 17.54
CA MET A 29 2.20 -7.42 17.06
C MET A 29 2.01 -8.52 18.11
N PRO A 30 0.74 -8.91 18.40
CA PRO A 30 0.46 -9.90 19.44
C PRO A 30 0.92 -11.32 19.06
N GLU A 31 1.09 -11.58 17.78
CA GLU A 31 1.54 -12.86 17.23
C GLU A 31 2.70 -12.65 16.25
N PRO A 32 3.60 -13.63 16.08
CA PRO A 32 4.64 -13.54 15.08
C PRO A 32 4.04 -13.43 13.66
N PRO A 33 4.75 -12.81 12.72
CA PRO A 33 4.31 -12.70 11.33
C PRO A 33 4.01 -14.07 10.72
N ASN A 34 3.03 -14.14 9.85
CA ASN A 34 2.61 -15.39 9.23
C ASN A 34 3.65 -15.91 8.21
N HIS A 35 4.43 -14.99 7.63
CA HIS A 35 5.43 -15.26 6.60
C HIS A 35 6.69 -14.43 6.84
N HIS A 36 7.71 -14.63 5.98
CA HIS A 36 9.01 -13.99 6.13
C HIS A 36 9.29 -12.87 5.11
N GLY A 37 8.35 -12.59 4.20
CA GLY A 37 8.53 -11.56 3.17
C GLY A 37 9.37 -11.99 1.97
N LYS A 38 9.54 -13.32 1.77
CA LYS A 38 10.27 -13.90 0.64
C LYS A 38 9.37 -14.02 -0.58
N VAL A 39 9.94 -13.82 -1.76
CA VAL A 39 9.22 -13.90 -3.04
C VAL A 39 8.59 -15.28 -3.23
N GLN A 40 9.32 -16.37 -3.00
CA GLN A 40 8.80 -17.72 -3.20
C GLN A 40 7.63 -18.04 -2.27
N GLU A 41 7.69 -17.62 -1.00
CA GLU A 41 6.57 -17.77 -0.06
C GLU A 41 5.31 -17.02 -0.52
N LEU A 42 5.49 -15.80 -1.06
CA LEU A 42 4.37 -15.05 -1.63
C LEU A 42 3.76 -15.79 -2.81
N LEU A 43 4.59 -16.26 -3.76
CA LEU A 43 4.11 -17.01 -4.92
C LEU A 43 3.32 -18.26 -4.53
N ASP A 44 3.83 -19.01 -3.55
CA ASP A 44 3.18 -20.23 -3.07
C ASP A 44 1.81 -19.95 -2.46
N VAL A 45 1.70 -18.92 -1.61
CA VAL A 45 0.43 -18.57 -0.96
C VAL A 45 -0.57 -17.93 -1.91
N LEU A 46 -0.11 -17.15 -2.91
CA LEU A 46 -0.98 -16.62 -3.96
C LEU A 46 -1.60 -17.76 -4.78
N ALA A 47 -0.79 -18.74 -5.17
CA ALA A 47 -1.25 -19.91 -5.90
C ALA A 47 -2.24 -20.75 -5.07
N GLU A 48 -1.95 -20.96 -3.78
CA GLU A 48 -2.84 -21.70 -2.86
C GLU A 48 -4.19 -20.99 -2.64
N ALA A 49 -4.17 -19.65 -2.60
CA ALA A 49 -5.36 -18.83 -2.38
C ALA A 49 -6.15 -18.56 -3.68
N GLY A 50 -5.59 -18.85 -4.85
CA GLY A 50 -6.17 -18.48 -6.15
C GLY A 50 -6.16 -16.97 -6.39
N ILE A 51 -5.18 -16.23 -5.81
CA ILE A 51 -4.98 -14.80 -6.04
C ILE A 51 -4.18 -14.65 -7.33
N GLU A 52 -4.71 -13.91 -8.31
CA GLU A 52 -4.13 -13.83 -9.65
C GLU A 52 -2.94 -12.88 -9.73
N TYR A 53 -3.01 -11.75 -9.03
CA TYR A 53 -2.00 -10.70 -9.05
C TYR A 53 -1.74 -10.15 -7.65
N ALA A 54 -0.52 -9.67 -7.43
CA ALA A 54 -0.15 -8.97 -6.20
C ALA A 54 0.67 -7.71 -6.53
N MET A 55 0.29 -6.56 -5.96
CA MET A 55 1.14 -5.38 -5.99
C MET A 55 2.26 -5.54 -4.97
N VAL A 56 3.50 -5.52 -5.46
CA VAL A 56 4.69 -5.77 -4.66
C VAL A 56 5.55 -4.53 -4.49
N PHE A 57 6.04 -4.30 -3.28
CA PHE A 57 6.88 -3.16 -2.95
C PHE A 57 7.72 -3.38 -1.67
N SER A 58 8.62 -2.44 -1.42
CA SER A 58 9.32 -2.23 -0.15
C SER A 58 9.51 -0.72 0.07
N ALA A 59 9.64 -0.27 1.31
CA ALA A 59 9.96 1.12 1.63
C ALA A 59 11.46 1.29 1.87
N ALA A 60 12.07 2.34 1.28
CA ALA A 60 13.47 2.69 1.50
C ALA A 60 13.60 3.44 2.84
N THR A 61 14.22 2.84 3.83
CA THR A 61 14.43 3.44 5.16
C THR A 61 15.62 4.44 5.20
N SER A 62 16.31 4.61 4.08
CA SER A 62 17.33 5.63 3.85
C SER A 62 17.42 5.99 2.37
N GLU A 63 17.99 7.16 2.06
CA GLU A 63 18.18 7.62 0.68
C GLU A 63 18.98 6.62 -0.19
N HIS A 64 20.00 5.97 0.38
CA HIS A 64 20.86 5.03 -0.32
C HIS A 64 20.17 3.73 -0.78
N GLN A 65 19.00 3.44 -0.24
CA GLN A 65 18.24 2.22 -0.59
C GLN A 65 17.28 2.43 -1.77
N VAL A 66 16.94 3.67 -2.13
CA VAL A 66 15.90 3.99 -3.11
C VAL A 66 16.11 3.24 -4.42
N GLU A 67 17.22 3.50 -5.10
CA GLU A 67 17.49 2.87 -6.39
C GLU A 67 17.62 1.33 -6.27
N HIS A 68 18.30 0.85 -5.23
CA HIS A 68 18.48 -0.59 -5.03
C HIS A 68 17.15 -1.34 -4.88
N ILE A 69 16.21 -0.77 -4.11
CA ILE A 69 14.88 -1.35 -3.93
C ILE A 69 14.10 -1.30 -5.25
N ASN A 70 14.10 -0.16 -5.95
CA ASN A 70 13.37 -0.02 -7.20
C ASN A 70 13.89 -1.02 -8.26
N ARG A 71 15.21 -1.21 -8.37
CA ARG A 71 15.81 -2.22 -9.28
C ARG A 71 15.47 -3.65 -8.85
N TYR A 72 15.42 -3.93 -7.55
CA TYR A 72 15.02 -5.23 -7.02
C TYR A 72 13.57 -5.54 -7.36
N ILE A 73 12.63 -4.63 -7.06
CA ILE A 73 11.20 -4.81 -7.37
C ILE A 73 10.98 -4.98 -8.88
N PHE A 74 11.64 -4.17 -9.71
CA PHE A 74 11.60 -4.35 -11.16
C PHE A 74 12.04 -5.75 -11.60
N LYS A 75 13.18 -6.23 -11.09
CA LYS A 75 13.72 -7.55 -11.42
C LYS A 75 12.74 -8.67 -11.05
N GLU A 76 12.15 -8.61 -9.85
CA GLU A 76 11.19 -9.63 -9.42
C GLU A 76 9.91 -9.60 -10.26
N ALA A 77 9.42 -8.42 -10.64
CA ALA A 77 8.26 -8.30 -11.53
C ALA A 77 8.54 -8.79 -12.96
N GLN A 78 9.76 -8.61 -13.46
CA GLN A 78 10.16 -9.19 -14.75
C GLN A 78 10.20 -10.74 -14.73
N ALA A 79 10.55 -11.31 -13.58
CA ALA A 79 10.61 -12.77 -13.41
C ALA A 79 9.24 -13.39 -13.14
N HIS A 80 8.31 -12.63 -12.60
CA HIS A 80 7.01 -13.11 -12.11
C HIS A 80 5.86 -12.22 -12.65
N PRO A 81 5.21 -12.61 -13.78
CA PRO A 81 4.18 -11.80 -14.45
C PRO A 81 2.96 -11.44 -13.60
N GLN A 82 2.70 -12.20 -12.53
CA GLN A 82 1.63 -11.90 -11.57
C GLN A 82 1.97 -10.75 -10.60
N PHE A 83 3.21 -10.25 -10.60
CA PHE A 83 3.60 -9.11 -9.77
C PHE A 83 3.36 -7.78 -10.47
N ILE A 84 2.70 -6.86 -9.76
CA ILE A 84 2.49 -5.47 -10.16
C ILE A 84 3.51 -4.63 -9.39
N PRO A 85 4.57 -4.12 -10.04
CA PRO A 85 5.66 -3.45 -9.34
C PRO A 85 5.28 -2.04 -8.89
N CYS A 86 5.58 -1.71 -7.63
CA CYS A 86 5.51 -0.37 -7.08
C CYS A 86 6.87 0.00 -6.47
N GLY A 87 7.43 1.13 -6.85
CA GLY A 87 8.72 1.58 -6.32
C GLY A 87 8.62 2.31 -4.99
N THR A 88 9.72 2.94 -4.60
CA THR A 88 9.81 3.74 -3.37
C THR A 88 10.61 5.02 -3.58
N MET A 89 10.50 5.97 -2.63
CA MET A 89 11.26 7.20 -2.57
C MET A 89 11.56 7.54 -1.10
N HIS A 90 12.58 8.37 -0.86
CA HIS A 90 12.91 8.89 0.46
C HIS A 90 13.04 10.41 0.40
N ALA A 91 12.64 11.12 1.44
CA ALA A 91 12.69 12.59 1.47
C ALA A 91 14.11 13.14 1.31
N ASP A 92 15.11 12.49 1.91
CA ASP A 92 16.51 12.89 1.74
C ASP A 92 17.03 12.61 0.30
N TYR A 93 16.56 11.52 -0.34
CA TYR A 93 16.86 11.28 -1.75
C TYR A 93 16.27 12.38 -2.63
N ALA A 94 15.02 12.77 -2.39
CA ALA A 94 14.36 13.85 -3.11
C ALA A 94 15.07 15.19 -2.97
N ALA A 95 15.68 15.46 -1.81
CA ALA A 95 16.44 16.67 -1.55
C ALA A 95 17.86 16.67 -2.13
N ASN A 96 18.52 15.50 -2.19
CA ASN A 96 19.95 15.39 -2.43
C ASN A 96 20.32 14.77 -3.78
N GLN A 97 19.39 14.07 -4.44
CA GLN A 97 19.62 13.30 -5.67
C GLN A 97 18.67 13.72 -6.80
N ASP A 98 18.88 13.20 -7.99
CA ASP A 98 17.99 13.44 -9.14
C ASP A 98 16.76 12.52 -9.10
N PHE A 99 15.79 12.86 -8.23
CA PHE A 99 14.55 12.11 -8.12
C PHE A 99 13.72 12.08 -9.43
N LYS A 100 13.88 13.09 -10.30
CA LYS A 100 13.17 13.11 -11.59
C LYS A 100 13.69 12.04 -12.53
N ALA A 101 15.02 11.85 -12.57
CA ALA A 101 15.62 10.75 -13.34
C ALA A 101 15.16 9.41 -12.80
N GLU A 102 15.08 9.23 -11.47
CA GLU A 102 14.61 7.99 -10.87
C GLU A 102 13.13 7.72 -11.16
N LEU A 103 12.23 8.72 -11.03
CA LEU A 103 10.83 8.58 -11.40
C LEU A 103 10.65 8.27 -12.90
N ALA A 104 11.45 8.91 -13.77
CA ALA A 104 11.43 8.61 -15.21
C ALA A 104 11.86 7.16 -15.48
N TRP A 105 12.93 6.68 -14.81
CA TRP A 105 13.35 5.28 -14.90
C TRP A 105 12.25 4.33 -14.42
N MET A 106 11.63 4.60 -13.26
CA MET A 106 10.53 3.80 -12.73
C MET A 106 9.41 3.63 -13.76
N ARG A 107 8.91 4.74 -14.32
CA ARG A 107 7.84 4.73 -15.33
C ARG A 107 8.22 3.94 -16.58
N GLN A 108 9.43 4.15 -17.12
CA GLN A 108 9.93 3.42 -18.30
C GLN A 108 10.00 1.91 -18.08
N ASN A 109 10.11 1.50 -16.82
CA ASN A 109 10.19 0.09 -16.42
C ASN A 109 8.91 -0.45 -15.76
N GLY A 110 7.79 0.27 -15.89
CA GLY A 110 6.46 -0.21 -15.45
C GLY A 110 6.16 -0.02 -13.97
N LEU A 111 7.01 0.69 -13.20
CA LEU A 111 6.72 1.04 -11.82
C LEU A 111 5.93 2.36 -11.79
N HIS A 112 4.60 2.26 -11.86
CA HIS A 112 3.72 3.44 -11.92
C HIS A 112 3.27 3.94 -10.53
N GLY A 113 3.57 3.20 -9.48
CA GLY A 113 3.27 3.57 -8.09
C GLY A 113 4.52 3.84 -7.27
N LEU A 114 4.34 4.58 -6.19
CA LEU A 114 5.38 4.89 -5.21
C LEU A 114 4.86 4.58 -3.81
N LYS A 115 5.47 3.57 -3.15
CA LYS A 115 5.18 3.22 -1.74
C LYS A 115 6.09 3.99 -0.82
N ILE A 116 5.48 4.63 0.17
CA ILE A 116 6.17 5.21 1.32
C ILE A 116 5.60 4.67 2.63
N HIS A 117 6.44 4.67 3.66
CA HIS A 117 6.09 4.30 5.02
C HIS A 117 6.73 5.29 5.99
N PRO A 118 6.06 6.41 6.28
CA PRO A 118 6.66 7.53 7.02
C PRO A 118 7.30 7.14 8.35
N GLU A 119 6.69 6.17 9.08
CA GLU A 119 7.18 5.69 10.37
C GLU A 119 8.58 5.04 10.25
N PHE A 120 8.81 4.24 9.22
CA PHE A 120 10.10 3.57 8.99
C PHE A 120 11.11 4.45 8.25
N GLN A 121 10.61 5.43 7.52
CA GLN A 121 11.43 6.35 6.73
C GLN A 121 11.79 7.63 7.50
N HIS A 122 11.24 7.84 8.71
CA HIS A 122 11.52 8.97 9.60
C HIS A 122 11.29 10.35 8.99
N PHE A 123 10.24 10.49 8.15
CA PHE A 123 9.75 11.77 7.68
C PHE A 123 8.21 11.79 7.72
N VAL A 124 7.62 12.99 7.72
CA VAL A 124 6.16 13.11 7.71
C VAL A 124 5.62 12.99 6.30
N LEU A 125 4.43 12.42 6.11
CA LEU A 125 3.82 12.21 4.80
C LEU A 125 3.76 13.49 3.95
N ASP A 126 3.48 14.62 4.57
CA ASP A 126 3.42 15.95 3.97
C ASP A 126 4.74 16.75 4.13
N ASP A 127 5.89 16.07 4.12
CA ASP A 127 7.21 16.71 4.13
C ASP A 127 7.43 17.54 2.85
N GLU A 128 7.84 18.80 3.02
CA GLU A 128 8.04 19.73 1.90
C GLU A 128 9.06 19.23 0.87
N ARG A 129 10.02 18.40 1.28
CA ARG A 129 11.00 17.76 0.37
C ARG A 129 10.33 16.78 -0.60
N MET A 130 9.17 16.20 -0.22
CA MET A 130 8.40 15.28 -1.04
C MET A 130 7.43 15.99 -2.01
N PHE A 131 7.09 17.25 -1.78
CA PHE A 131 6.14 17.98 -2.65
C PHE A 131 6.56 18.03 -4.12
N PRO A 132 7.85 18.30 -4.46
CA PRO A 132 8.30 18.22 -5.86
C PRO A 132 8.18 16.80 -6.46
N VAL A 133 8.31 15.76 -5.63
CA VAL A 133 8.09 14.35 -6.05
C VAL A 133 6.62 14.12 -6.36
N TYR A 134 5.70 14.53 -5.47
CA TYR A 134 4.25 14.39 -5.66
C TYR A 134 3.77 15.17 -6.89
N GLU A 135 4.29 16.39 -7.11
CA GLU A 135 3.99 17.19 -8.31
C GLU A 135 4.43 16.47 -9.59
N GLU A 136 5.64 15.89 -9.59
CA GLU A 136 6.14 15.15 -10.76
C GLU A 136 5.36 13.86 -11.00
N MET A 137 4.95 13.16 -9.92
CA MET A 137 4.08 11.99 -10.00
C MET A 137 2.71 12.35 -10.60
N GLU A 138 2.10 13.44 -10.12
CA GLU A 138 0.81 13.94 -10.65
C GLU A 138 0.88 14.27 -12.15
N LYS A 139 1.95 14.92 -12.59
CA LYS A 139 2.20 15.25 -14.01
C LYS A 139 2.34 14.02 -14.90
N ASN A 140 2.80 12.93 -14.33
CA ASN A 140 3.17 11.72 -15.05
C ASN A 140 2.20 10.54 -14.83
N ASP A 141 1.00 10.79 -14.28
CA ASP A 141 -0.03 9.79 -13.98
C ASP A 141 0.48 8.60 -13.13
N MET A 142 1.40 8.90 -12.20
CA MET A 142 1.82 7.95 -11.17
C MET A 142 0.90 8.04 -9.96
N PHE A 143 0.87 7.00 -9.13
CA PHE A 143 0.07 6.99 -7.91
C PHE A 143 0.94 6.85 -6.65
N LEU A 144 0.45 7.38 -5.54
CA LEU A 144 1.04 7.24 -4.22
C LEU A 144 0.34 6.13 -3.45
N ILE A 145 1.09 5.26 -2.78
CA ILE A 145 0.59 4.39 -1.72
C ILE A 145 1.37 4.68 -0.44
N SER A 146 0.67 5.06 0.61
CA SER A 146 1.28 5.39 1.90
C SER A 146 0.67 4.56 3.02
N HIS A 147 1.54 4.02 3.89
CA HIS A 147 1.07 3.65 5.22
C HIS A 147 0.38 4.87 5.84
N THR A 148 -0.83 4.68 6.36
CA THR A 148 -1.63 5.78 6.89
C THR A 148 -2.14 5.43 8.28
N GLY A 149 -1.74 6.24 9.26
CA GLY A 149 -2.12 6.10 10.65
C GLY A 149 -1.13 5.29 11.50
N ASP A 150 -0.87 5.82 12.68
CA ASP A 150 -0.28 5.14 13.82
C ASP A 150 -0.67 5.97 15.06
N PRO A 151 -1.46 5.42 16.00
CA PRO A 151 -1.95 6.17 17.15
C PRO A 151 -0.84 6.66 18.08
N ARG A 152 0.38 6.09 17.95
CA ARG A 152 1.55 6.42 18.79
C ARG A 152 2.33 7.63 18.27
N VAL A 153 2.27 7.88 16.94
CA VAL A 153 3.04 8.94 16.28
C VAL A 153 2.21 9.59 15.17
N ASN A 154 2.31 10.90 15.01
CA ASN A 154 1.59 11.62 13.97
C ASN A 154 2.52 11.95 12.79
N VAL A 155 2.90 10.94 12.00
CA VAL A 155 3.73 11.13 10.81
C VAL A 155 3.03 10.78 9.50
N SER A 156 1.94 9.98 9.56
CA SER A 156 1.19 9.51 8.38
C SER A 156 -0.34 9.60 8.55
N GLY A 157 -0.85 10.29 9.57
CA GLY A 157 -2.27 10.36 9.85
C GLY A 157 -3.13 10.90 8.70
N PRO A 158 -4.47 10.68 8.75
CA PRO A 158 -5.39 11.09 7.69
C PRO A 158 -5.36 12.59 7.39
N GLU A 159 -5.05 13.44 8.37
CA GLU A 159 -4.91 14.88 8.16
C GLU A 159 -3.70 15.25 7.29
N ARG A 160 -2.62 14.44 7.33
CA ARG A 160 -1.45 14.61 6.44
C ARG A 160 -1.77 14.14 5.04
N MET A 161 -2.46 12.99 4.92
CA MET A 161 -2.96 12.51 3.64
C MET A 161 -3.91 13.51 3.00
N TYR A 162 -4.80 14.14 3.79
CA TYR A 162 -5.69 15.21 3.33
C TYR A 162 -4.90 16.38 2.74
N ARG A 163 -3.82 16.83 3.40
CA ARG A 163 -2.97 17.92 2.90
C ARG A 163 -2.29 17.56 1.58
N VAL A 164 -1.75 16.37 1.46
CA VAL A 164 -1.14 15.90 0.21
C VAL A 164 -2.18 15.80 -0.90
N ALA A 165 -3.30 15.14 -0.65
CA ALA A 165 -4.33 14.92 -1.66
C ALA A 165 -5.00 16.22 -2.14
N THR A 166 -5.14 17.22 -1.26
CA THR A 166 -5.67 18.54 -1.63
C THR A 166 -4.65 19.42 -2.36
N ALA A 167 -3.36 19.31 -2.01
CA ALA A 167 -2.29 20.01 -2.72
C ALA A 167 -2.08 19.47 -4.15
N PHE A 168 -2.32 18.18 -4.35
CA PHE A 168 -2.15 17.47 -5.63
C PHE A 168 -3.45 16.74 -6.03
N PRO A 169 -4.48 17.45 -6.49
CA PRO A 169 -5.83 16.88 -6.66
C PRO A 169 -5.97 15.85 -7.79
N ARG A 170 -4.99 15.74 -8.69
CA ARG A 170 -4.95 14.69 -9.71
C ARG A 170 -4.03 13.52 -9.33
N LEU A 171 -3.23 13.65 -8.25
CA LEU A 171 -2.45 12.55 -7.74
C LEU A 171 -3.38 11.55 -7.06
N ARG A 172 -3.47 10.35 -7.60
CA ARG A 172 -4.23 9.25 -6.97
C ARG A 172 -3.44 8.74 -5.77
N CYS A 173 -4.06 8.77 -4.59
CA CYS A 173 -3.42 8.38 -3.33
C CYS A 173 -4.15 7.18 -2.72
N ILE A 174 -3.43 6.11 -2.42
CA ILE A 174 -3.92 4.97 -1.65
C ILE A 174 -3.52 5.19 -0.19
N ALA A 175 -4.51 5.54 0.64
CA ALA A 175 -4.36 5.62 2.09
C ALA A 175 -4.62 4.23 2.67
N THR A 176 -3.56 3.50 3.02
CA THR A 176 -3.69 2.09 3.42
C THR A 176 -4.47 1.91 4.72
N HIS A 177 -4.95 0.71 4.98
CA HIS A 177 -5.58 0.31 6.24
C HIS A 177 -6.84 1.12 6.57
N LEU A 178 -7.74 1.29 5.57
CA LEU A 178 -8.94 2.14 5.69
C LEU A 178 -8.62 3.58 6.09
N GLY A 179 -7.39 4.06 5.78
CA GLY A 179 -6.98 5.46 5.94
C GLY A 179 -6.50 5.88 7.33
N ASN A 180 -6.49 4.97 8.34
CA ASN A 180 -5.95 5.31 9.68
C ASN A 180 -5.70 4.06 10.55
N TRP A 181 -4.62 3.34 10.28
CA TRP A 181 -4.27 2.13 11.04
C TRP A 181 -4.25 2.37 12.55
N GLY A 182 -4.89 1.46 13.30
CA GLY A 182 -4.88 1.43 14.77
C GLY A 182 -5.76 2.47 15.45
N ASP A 183 -6.27 3.47 14.72
CA ASP A 183 -7.16 4.53 15.24
C ASP A 183 -8.25 4.84 14.20
N TRP A 184 -9.18 3.89 14.03
CA TRP A 184 -10.28 4.00 13.08
C TRP A 184 -11.41 4.91 13.61
N ASP A 185 -11.06 6.18 13.90
CA ASP A 185 -12.01 7.22 14.27
C ASP A 185 -12.59 7.88 13.02
N MET A 186 -13.88 7.69 12.79
CA MET A 186 -14.60 8.30 11.66
C MET A 186 -14.45 9.82 11.62
N GLY A 187 -14.35 10.50 12.76
CA GLY A 187 -14.16 11.94 12.81
C GLY A 187 -12.85 12.39 12.19
N LYS A 188 -11.79 11.59 12.33
CA LYS A 188 -10.47 11.85 11.73
C LYS A 188 -10.42 11.45 10.26
N ILE A 189 -11.07 10.34 9.89
CA ILE A 189 -11.03 9.75 8.56
C ILE A 189 -11.95 10.49 7.57
N ARG A 190 -13.13 10.97 8.02
CA ARG A 190 -14.14 11.60 7.16
C ARG A 190 -13.60 12.64 6.17
N PRO A 191 -12.67 13.54 6.51
CA PRO A 191 -12.15 14.50 5.53
C PRO A 191 -11.52 13.87 4.28
N ILE A 192 -10.90 12.68 4.42
CA ILE A 192 -10.29 12.01 3.27
C ILE A 192 -11.30 11.15 2.49
N THR A 193 -12.41 10.70 3.10
CA THR A 193 -13.43 9.91 2.38
C THR A 193 -14.16 10.74 1.31
N GLU A 194 -14.15 12.07 1.45
CA GLU A 194 -14.83 13.01 0.55
C GLU A 194 -13.95 13.44 -0.65
N LEU A 195 -12.67 13.06 -0.68
CA LEU A 195 -11.74 13.44 -1.74
C LEU A 195 -11.78 12.44 -2.91
N PRO A 196 -11.97 12.92 -4.17
CA PRO A 196 -12.14 12.04 -5.32
C PRO A 196 -10.85 11.33 -5.76
N ASN A 197 -9.70 11.73 -5.25
CA ASN A 197 -8.39 11.15 -5.56
C ASN A 197 -7.84 10.26 -4.44
N ILE A 198 -8.63 10.02 -3.38
CA ILE A 198 -8.28 9.07 -2.31
C ILE A 198 -8.90 7.70 -2.60
N TYR A 199 -8.06 6.70 -2.49
CA TYR A 199 -8.37 5.27 -2.51
C TYR A 199 -7.89 4.65 -1.21
N VAL A 200 -8.43 3.50 -0.84
CA VAL A 200 -8.01 2.78 0.38
C VAL A 200 -7.87 1.28 0.10
N ASP A 201 -7.06 0.62 0.89
CA ASP A 201 -7.11 -0.82 1.03
C ASP A 201 -7.61 -1.25 2.41
N ILE A 202 -8.10 -2.48 2.51
CA ILE A 202 -8.63 -3.05 3.74
C ILE A 202 -7.58 -3.85 4.52
N SER A 203 -6.33 -3.84 4.08
CA SER A 203 -5.24 -4.60 4.69
C SER A 203 -5.07 -4.22 6.17
N SER A 204 -4.66 -5.16 6.98
CA SER A 204 -4.41 -4.96 8.43
C SER A 204 -5.54 -4.28 9.22
N SER A 205 -6.76 -4.20 8.68
CA SER A 205 -7.86 -3.50 9.35
C SER A 205 -8.73 -4.48 10.15
N PHE A 206 -9.40 -5.39 9.47
CA PHE A 206 -10.36 -6.30 10.10
C PHE A 206 -9.72 -7.40 10.94
N SER A 207 -8.42 -7.55 10.93
CA SER A 207 -7.69 -8.55 11.73
C SER A 207 -7.40 -8.10 13.16
N TYR A 208 -7.42 -6.79 13.43
CA TYR A 208 -7.09 -6.23 14.74
C TYR A 208 -8.28 -6.03 15.69
N VAL A 209 -9.50 -5.95 15.18
CA VAL A 209 -10.66 -5.60 15.99
C VAL A 209 -11.69 -6.74 16.04
N GLU A 210 -12.32 -6.95 17.19
CA GLU A 210 -13.40 -7.92 17.36
C GLU A 210 -14.71 -7.38 16.77
N ASP A 211 -15.10 -6.16 17.16
CA ASP A 211 -16.29 -5.48 16.61
C ASP A 211 -15.97 -4.87 15.25
N LYS A 212 -16.53 -5.44 14.19
CA LYS A 212 -16.34 -4.99 12.81
C LYS A 212 -17.23 -3.81 12.40
N GLY A 213 -18.27 -3.49 13.20
CA GLY A 213 -19.25 -2.45 12.88
C GLY A 213 -18.62 -1.10 12.53
N PRO A 214 -17.77 -0.51 13.37
CA PRO A 214 -17.12 0.76 13.08
C PRO A 214 -16.28 0.76 11.81
N LEU A 215 -15.57 -0.35 11.52
CA LEU A 215 -14.78 -0.49 10.29
C LEU A 215 -15.67 -0.62 9.04
N MET A 216 -16.82 -1.28 9.17
CA MET A 216 -17.80 -1.35 8.08
C MET A 216 -18.41 0.03 7.79
N ASP A 217 -18.67 0.84 8.82
CA ASP A 217 -19.15 2.21 8.64
C ASP A 217 -18.11 3.07 7.90
N ILE A 218 -16.82 2.92 8.23
CA ILE A 218 -15.71 3.59 7.53
C ILE A 218 -15.62 3.10 6.09
N LEU A 219 -15.67 1.79 5.85
CA LEU A 219 -15.63 1.22 4.51
C LEU A 219 -16.76 1.80 3.63
N HIS A 220 -17.97 1.89 4.15
CA HIS A 220 -19.12 2.44 3.43
C HIS A 220 -19.10 3.96 3.28
N ALA A 221 -18.21 4.68 3.98
CA ALA A 221 -18.04 6.12 3.82
C ALA A 221 -17.21 6.49 2.58
N TYR A 222 -16.40 5.57 2.07
CA TYR A 222 -15.65 5.77 0.83
C TYR A 222 -16.51 5.53 -0.42
N ASP A 223 -16.11 6.11 -1.55
CA ASP A 223 -16.66 5.71 -2.85
C ASP A 223 -16.41 4.18 -3.02
N PRO A 224 -17.44 3.37 -3.28
CA PRO A 224 -17.29 1.93 -3.43
C PRO A 224 -16.29 1.50 -4.51
N LYS A 225 -15.98 2.38 -5.48
CA LYS A 225 -14.96 2.15 -6.52
C LYS A 225 -13.52 2.42 -6.06
N HIS A 226 -13.34 2.97 -4.87
CA HIS A 226 -12.05 3.39 -4.34
C HIS A 226 -11.50 2.46 -3.26
N ILE A 227 -12.08 1.28 -3.08
CA ILE A 227 -11.71 0.33 -2.04
C ILE A 227 -11.07 -0.89 -2.68
N PHE A 228 -9.91 -1.32 -2.16
CA PHE A 228 -9.15 -2.45 -2.64
C PHE A 228 -8.98 -3.53 -1.58
N PHE A 229 -8.89 -4.77 -2.01
CA PHE A 229 -8.38 -5.85 -1.19
C PHE A 229 -6.86 -5.74 -1.06
N GLY A 230 -6.33 -5.95 0.14
CA GLY A 230 -4.92 -6.07 0.44
C GLY A 230 -4.70 -6.96 1.65
N SER A 231 -3.63 -7.75 1.67
CA SER A 231 -3.31 -8.63 2.79
C SER A 231 -2.35 -8.04 3.80
N ASP A 232 -1.46 -7.13 3.37
CA ASP A 232 -0.30 -6.69 4.15
C ASP A 232 0.70 -7.85 4.41
N TYR A 233 0.86 -8.74 3.41
CA TYR A 233 1.93 -9.73 3.44
C TYR A 233 3.29 -9.03 3.65
N PRO A 234 4.19 -9.52 4.49
CA PRO A 234 4.24 -10.82 5.14
C PRO A 234 3.63 -10.88 6.54
N ILE A 235 3.12 -9.77 7.07
CA ILE A 235 2.53 -9.72 8.41
C ILE A 235 1.33 -10.66 8.50
N TRP A 236 0.45 -10.60 7.50
CA TRP A 236 -0.70 -11.49 7.38
C TRP A 236 -0.57 -12.43 6.20
N CYS A 237 -1.22 -13.58 6.30
CA CYS A 237 -1.30 -14.56 5.22
C CYS A 237 -2.39 -14.13 4.21
N PRO A 238 -2.05 -13.88 2.91
CA PRO A 238 -3.02 -13.49 1.88
C PRO A 238 -4.25 -14.39 1.82
N LYS A 239 -4.07 -15.72 1.93
CA LYS A 239 -5.18 -16.68 1.96
C LYS A 239 -6.12 -16.43 3.14
N LYS A 240 -5.57 -16.26 4.35
CA LYS A 240 -6.39 -16.03 5.55
C LYS A 240 -7.11 -14.68 5.49
N GLU A 241 -6.47 -13.63 4.99
CA GLU A 241 -7.10 -12.32 4.84
C GLU A 241 -8.22 -12.35 3.78
N LEU A 242 -8.01 -13.06 2.67
CA LEU A 242 -9.08 -13.29 1.69
C LEU A 242 -10.27 -14.06 2.32
N GLU A 243 -10.01 -15.14 3.04
CA GLU A 243 -11.05 -15.90 3.73
C GLU A 243 -11.82 -15.06 4.76
N LYS A 244 -11.15 -14.17 5.49
CA LYS A 244 -11.79 -13.22 6.42
C LYS A 244 -12.66 -12.23 5.67
N THR A 245 -12.12 -11.63 4.59
CA THR A 245 -12.86 -10.66 3.75
C THR A 245 -14.14 -11.25 3.19
N LEU A 246 -14.11 -12.50 2.72
CA LEU A 246 -15.28 -13.22 2.24
C LEU A 246 -16.38 -13.43 3.29
N ARG A 247 -16.03 -13.33 4.58
CA ARG A 247 -16.97 -13.52 5.72
C ARG A 247 -17.45 -12.20 6.33
N LEU A 248 -17.02 -11.04 5.81
CA LEU A 248 -17.42 -9.73 6.37
C LEU A 248 -18.89 -9.36 6.12
N GLY A 249 -19.59 -10.09 5.28
CA GLY A 249 -20.98 -9.77 4.94
C GLY A 249 -21.14 -8.60 3.98
N ILE A 250 -20.08 -8.25 3.26
CA ILE A 250 -20.11 -7.23 2.20
C ILE A 250 -21.06 -7.73 1.08
N GLU A 251 -21.82 -6.79 0.50
CA GLU A 251 -22.72 -7.10 -0.62
C GLU A 251 -21.91 -7.72 -1.78
N PRO A 252 -22.41 -8.80 -2.43
CA PRO A 252 -21.62 -9.57 -3.40
C PRO A 252 -21.02 -8.75 -4.55
N GLY A 253 -21.75 -7.78 -5.11
CA GLY A 253 -21.24 -6.93 -6.18
C GLY A 253 -20.10 -6.04 -5.72
N LEU A 254 -20.25 -5.40 -4.55
CA LEU A 254 -19.19 -4.59 -3.94
C LEU A 254 -17.98 -5.46 -3.56
N LEU A 255 -18.20 -6.68 -3.09
CA LEU A 255 -17.12 -7.61 -2.77
C LEU A 255 -16.29 -7.97 -4.00
N GLU A 256 -16.92 -8.27 -5.14
CA GLU A 256 -16.22 -8.53 -6.40
C GLU A 256 -15.44 -7.30 -6.89
N ASP A 257 -16.00 -6.11 -6.73
CA ASP A 257 -15.33 -4.84 -7.05
C ASP A 257 -14.09 -4.62 -6.17
N ILE A 258 -14.19 -4.80 -4.86
CA ILE A 258 -13.07 -4.69 -3.91
C ILE A 258 -11.96 -5.70 -4.22
N LEU A 259 -12.34 -6.93 -4.54
CA LEU A 259 -11.38 -8.02 -4.76
C LEU A 259 -10.62 -7.89 -6.09
N PHE A 260 -11.22 -7.25 -7.10
CA PHE A 260 -10.60 -7.23 -8.42
C PHE A 260 -10.87 -5.95 -9.23
N HIS A 261 -12.14 -5.60 -9.49
CA HIS A 261 -12.49 -4.63 -10.52
C HIS A 261 -12.01 -3.22 -10.21
N ASN A 262 -12.06 -2.80 -8.96
CA ASN A 262 -11.62 -1.48 -8.54
C ASN A 262 -10.12 -1.27 -8.79
N PHE A 263 -9.27 -2.22 -8.36
CA PHE A 263 -7.83 -2.09 -8.56
C PHE A 263 -7.46 -2.23 -10.05
N ALA A 264 -8.10 -3.12 -10.79
CA ALA A 264 -7.89 -3.27 -12.23
C ALA A 264 -8.23 -1.97 -12.99
N ALA A 265 -9.31 -1.30 -12.62
CA ALA A 265 -9.69 0.01 -13.18
C ALA A 265 -8.73 1.13 -12.77
N PHE A 266 -8.31 1.15 -11.50
CA PHE A 266 -7.35 2.11 -10.96
C PHE A 266 -5.98 2.04 -11.64
N TYR A 267 -5.48 0.82 -11.85
CA TYR A 267 -4.13 0.61 -12.40
C TYR A 267 -4.07 0.82 -13.90
N HIS A 268 -5.21 0.85 -14.62
CA HIS A 268 -5.32 0.96 -16.09
C HIS A 268 -4.47 -0.07 -16.86
N TYR A 269 -4.19 -1.21 -16.24
CA TYR A 269 -3.34 -2.22 -16.85
C TYR A 269 -4.13 -3.02 -17.88
N ARG A 270 -3.83 -2.80 -19.16
CA ARG A 270 -4.56 -3.42 -20.29
C ARG A 270 -4.43 -4.95 -20.39
N ALA A 271 -3.65 -5.57 -19.52
CA ALA A 271 -3.32 -6.99 -19.51
C ALA A 271 -3.78 -7.76 -18.26
N LEU A 272 -4.50 -7.11 -17.30
CA LEU A 272 -5.10 -7.82 -16.15
C LEU A 272 -6.42 -8.50 -16.53
#